data_eedae05256bb418f0cc7468863c70a75
#
_entry.id   eedae05256bb418f0cc7468863c70a75
#
_cell.length_a   1.000
_cell.length_b   1.000
_cell.length_c   1.000
_cell.angle_alpha   90.00
_cell.angle_beta   90.00
_cell.angle_gamma   90.00
#
_symmetry.space_group_name_H-M   'P 1'
#
loop_
_entity.id
_entity.type
_entity.pdbx_description
1 polymer ?
#
loop_
_entity_poly.entity_id
_entity_poly.type
_entity_poly.pdbx_seq_one_letter_code
_entity_poly.pdbx_strand_id
1 'polypeptide(L)'
;MKKGKIKALLVLLVIVLAGIYYYVTIPAINIHSTGIWIFILFVLVLILAAYAAKKKFTSIREVKSSKFLKIGGIVLMAVLLVFAAGSILSSPIVNAKQYRNLLTIEERDFSEDIQPVNFSQIPLLDKDSAMILGNRKMGSMVDMVSQFEVSDLYSQINYQEKPVRVTPLVYASPIKWLTNQSQGIPAYIMIDMTTQDTSLVKLDKPIRYSEAEYLNRNIYRHLRFHYPTYIFDQLSFEIDDNGTPYWVCPVRKYTIGLFGGATIGRVVLCNAQTGECQDYTLKDCPEWVDRANPADLLIQQYNYYGTLVHGYINSIFGQKGCLKSTDGYNYMAMEDDVWVYTGVTSVSGDQSNVGFVLINQR
;
A
#
# COMPACT_ATOMS: atom_id res chain seq x y z
N MET A 1 21.26 -43.19 -18.18
CA MET A 1 19.91 -42.61 -18.19
C MET A 1 19.42 -42.04 -16.84
N LYS A 2 19.62 -42.69 -15.67
CA LYS A 2 19.13 -42.22 -14.35
C LYS A 2 19.71 -40.86 -13.90
N LYS A 3 20.99 -40.55 -14.10
CA LYS A 3 21.61 -39.28 -13.64
C LYS A 3 21.11 -38.04 -14.40
N GLY A 4 20.76 -38.13 -15.67
CA GLY A 4 20.20 -37.04 -16.46
C GLY A 4 18.77 -36.71 -16.01
N LYS A 5 17.94 -37.73 -15.73
CA LYS A 5 16.56 -37.56 -15.25
C LYS A 5 16.52 -36.87 -13.88
N ILE A 6 17.42 -37.19 -12.95
CA ILE A 6 17.52 -36.53 -11.63
C ILE A 6 17.90 -35.05 -11.78
N LYS A 7 18.83 -34.74 -12.71
CA LYS A 7 19.20 -33.34 -12.98
C LYS A 7 18.00 -32.52 -13.50
N ALA A 8 17.28 -33.06 -14.47
CA ALA A 8 16.09 -32.42 -15.02
C ALA A 8 15.00 -32.22 -13.96
N LEU A 9 14.76 -33.23 -13.11
CA LEU A 9 13.79 -33.14 -12.03
C LEU A 9 14.14 -32.06 -11.00
N LEU A 10 15.40 -31.93 -10.60
CA LEU A 10 15.84 -30.89 -9.65
C LEU A 10 15.73 -29.49 -10.25
N VAL A 11 16.06 -29.32 -11.54
CA VAL A 11 15.87 -28.03 -12.23
C VAL A 11 14.40 -27.68 -12.32
N LEU A 12 13.55 -28.64 -12.70
CA LEU A 12 12.11 -28.43 -12.73
C LEU A 12 11.57 -28.05 -11.36
N LEU A 13 12.01 -28.72 -10.29
CA LEU A 13 11.60 -28.40 -8.92
C LEU A 13 11.97 -26.95 -8.53
N VAL A 14 13.19 -26.50 -8.86
CA VAL A 14 13.61 -25.11 -8.61
C VAL A 14 12.72 -24.12 -9.36
N ILE A 15 12.43 -24.38 -10.64
CA ILE A 15 11.55 -23.51 -11.45
C ILE A 15 10.15 -23.45 -10.87
N VAL A 16 9.58 -24.60 -10.50
CA VAL A 16 8.23 -24.68 -9.92
C VAL A 16 8.16 -23.94 -8.58
N LEU A 17 9.13 -24.15 -7.68
CA LEU A 17 9.16 -23.48 -6.39
C LEU A 17 9.37 -21.96 -6.54
N ALA A 18 10.24 -21.53 -7.45
CA ALA A 18 10.42 -20.12 -7.75
C ALA A 18 9.14 -19.50 -8.34
N GLY A 19 8.47 -20.22 -9.25
CA GLY A 19 7.20 -19.78 -9.83
C GLY A 19 6.08 -19.66 -8.79
N ILE A 20 5.95 -20.65 -7.90
CA ILE A 20 4.98 -20.62 -6.80
C ILE A 20 5.29 -19.44 -5.87
N TYR A 21 6.54 -19.26 -5.47
CA TYR A 21 6.93 -18.14 -4.63
C TYR A 21 6.59 -16.80 -5.30
N TYR A 22 6.98 -16.61 -6.56
CA TYR A 22 6.66 -15.39 -7.31
C TYR A 22 5.15 -15.14 -7.39
N TYR A 23 4.36 -16.17 -7.69
CA TYR A 23 2.90 -16.07 -7.80
C TYR A 23 2.21 -15.71 -6.46
N VAL A 24 2.75 -16.21 -5.36
CA VAL A 24 2.20 -15.94 -4.00
C VAL A 24 2.60 -14.57 -3.49
N THR A 25 3.89 -14.21 -3.63
CA THR A 25 4.43 -12.95 -3.07
C THR A 25 4.37 -11.78 -4.03
N ILE A 26 4.20 -12.03 -5.34
CA ILE A 26 4.09 -11.05 -6.42
C ILE A 26 5.02 -9.83 -6.29
N PRO A 27 6.34 -10.02 -6.09
CA PRO A 27 7.26 -8.91 -5.92
C PRO A 27 7.35 -8.06 -7.20
N ALA A 28 7.47 -6.74 -7.04
CA ALA A 28 7.74 -5.87 -8.17
C ALA A 28 9.12 -6.16 -8.76
N ILE A 29 9.23 -6.29 -10.07
CA ILE A 29 10.52 -6.47 -10.78
C ILE A 29 11.20 -5.09 -10.87
N ASN A 30 11.64 -4.60 -9.73
CA ASN A 30 12.22 -3.28 -9.57
C ASN A 30 13.30 -3.31 -8.49
N ILE A 31 14.46 -2.73 -8.74
CA ILE A 31 15.59 -2.73 -7.80
C ILE A 31 15.28 -1.98 -6.49
N HIS A 32 14.32 -1.07 -6.51
CA HIS A 32 13.87 -0.35 -5.34
C HIS A 32 12.87 -1.15 -4.49
N SER A 33 12.38 -2.29 -4.99
CA SER A 33 11.49 -3.18 -4.25
C SER A 33 12.29 -4.16 -3.39
N THR A 34 12.12 -4.14 -2.08
CA THR A 34 12.74 -5.12 -1.18
C THR A 34 12.33 -6.56 -1.52
N GLY A 35 11.11 -6.74 -2.04
CA GLY A 35 10.57 -8.05 -2.42
C GLY A 35 11.37 -8.74 -3.50
N ILE A 36 11.91 -8.01 -4.51
CA ILE A 36 12.72 -8.64 -5.58
C ILE A 36 14.06 -9.15 -5.05
N TRP A 37 14.67 -8.44 -4.09
CA TRP A 37 15.92 -8.88 -3.47
C TRP A 37 15.71 -10.17 -2.68
N ILE A 38 14.61 -10.26 -1.92
CA ILE A 38 14.23 -11.48 -1.19
C ILE A 38 13.97 -12.63 -2.18
N PHE A 39 13.29 -12.37 -3.30
CA PHE A 39 13.07 -13.37 -4.35
C PHE A 39 14.38 -13.86 -4.98
N ILE A 40 15.30 -12.96 -5.29
CA ILE A 40 16.63 -13.30 -5.83
C ILE A 40 17.40 -14.18 -4.84
N LEU A 41 17.44 -13.80 -3.55
CA LEU A 41 18.08 -14.58 -2.50
C LEU A 41 17.45 -15.97 -2.36
N PHE A 42 16.12 -16.06 -2.37
CA PHE A 42 15.39 -17.32 -2.33
C PHE A 42 15.77 -18.25 -3.50
N VAL A 43 15.76 -17.73 -4.74
CA VAL A 43 16.14 -18.50 -5.92
C VAL A 43 17.59 -18.95 -5.86
N LEU A 44 18.53 -18.09 -5.42
CA LEU A 44 19.94 -18.47 -5.24
C LEU A 44 20.10 -19.59 -4.22
N VAL A 45 19.41 -19.52 -3.08
CA VAL A 45 19.40 -20.58 -2.05
C VAL A 45 18.85 -21.88 -2.62
N LEU A 46 17.74 -21.85 -3.36
CA LEU A 46 17.17 -23.04 -4.00
C LEU A 46 18.15 -23.70 -4.99
N ILE A 47 18.85 -22.91 -5.80
CA ILE A 47 19.86 -23.40 -6.77
C ILE A 47 21.00 -24.10 -6.02
N LEU A 48 21.53 -23.48 -4.95
CA LEU A 48 22.61 -24.04 -4.16
C LEU A 48 22.19 -25.33 -3.45
N ALA A 49 20.97 -25.35 -2.86
CA ALA A 49 20.40 -26.52 -2.21
C ALA A 49 20.19 -27.68 -3.20
N ALA A 50 19.62 -27.41 -4.38
CA ALA A 50 19.43 -28.41 -5.43
C ALA A 50 20.76 -28.99 -5.92
N TYR A 51 21.80 -28.16 -6.05
CA TYR A 51 23.12 -28.62 -6.38
C TYR A 51 23.74 -29.49 -5.28
N ALA A 52 23.62 -29.08 -4.01
CA ALA A 52 24.11 -29.86 -2.87
C ALA A 52 23.41 -31.23 -2.77
N ALA A 53 22.08 -31.26 -2.92
CA ALA A 53 21.28 -32.50 -2.93
C ALA A 53 21.72 -33.45 -4.06
N LYS A 54 22.01 -32.90 -5.26
CA LYS A 54 22.50 -33.71 -6.39
C LYS A 54 23.86 -34.36 -6.11
N LYS A 55 24.78 -33.61 -5.46
CA LYS A 55 26.15 -34.08 -5.19
C LYS A 55 26.22 -35.06 -4.03
N LYS A 56 25.19 -35.11 -3.15
CA LYS A 56 25.16 -35.99 -1.97
C LYS A 56 26.44 -35.86 -1.12
N PHE A 57 26.81 -34.65 -0.74
CA PHE A 57 27.98 -34.44 0.10
C PHE A 57 27.84 -35.20 1.43
N THR A 58 28.89 -35.93 1.79
CA THR A 58 28.96 -36.75 2.99
C THR A 58 29.69 -36.02 4.15
N SER A 59 30.43 -34.97 3.83
CA SER A 59 31.19 -34.19 4.82
C SER A 59 31.20 -32.69 4.52
N ILE A 60 31.35 -31.88 5.56
CA ILE A 60 31.52 -30.41 5.46
C ILE A 60 32.77 -30.05 4.62
N ARG A 61 33.79 -30.89 4.64
CA ARG A 61 35.02 -30.68 3.88
C ARG A 61 34.78 -30.75 2.38
N GLU A 62 33.93 -31.65 1.92
CA GLU A 62 33.53 -31.79 0.51
C GLU A 62 32.70 -30.57 0.07
N VAL A 63 31.80 -30.09 0.90
CA VAL A 63 31.01 -28.86 0.66
C VAL A 63 31.96 -27.67 0.48
N LYS A 64 32.94 -27.51 1.38
CA LYS A 64 33.94 -26.44 1.31
C LYS A 64 34.88 -26.57 0.11
N SER A 65 35.09 -27.75 -0.47
CA SER A 65 35.95 -27.96 -1.65
C SER A 65 35.24 -27.65 -2.97
N SER A 66 33.90 -27.60 -3.00
CA SER A 66 33.13 -27.38 -4.22
C SER A 66 33.25 -25.94 -4.73
N LYS A 67 33.85 -25.76 -5.90
CA LYS A 67 33.99 -24.45 -6.57
C LYS A 67 32.63 -23.78 -6.79
N PHE A 68 31.59 -24.55 -7.19
CA PHE A 68 30.23 -24.02 -7.43
C PHE A 68 29.60 -23.46 -6.16
N LEU A 69 29.67 -24.18 -5.04
CA LEU A 69 29.16 -23.72 -3.76
C LEU A 69 29.92 -22.52 -3.22
N LYS A 70 31.24 -22.47 -3.42
CA LYS A 70 32.06 -21.30 -3.07
C LYS A 70 31.62 -20.06 -3.85
N ILE A 71 31.54 -20.16 -5.19
CA ILE A 71 31.12 -19.05 -6.04
C ILE A 71 29.69 -18.64 -5.70
N GLY A 72 28.76 -19.59 -5.57
CA GLY A 72 27.39 -19.31 -5.18
C GLY A 72 27.25 -18.64 -3.82
N GLY A 73 28.07 -19.07 -2.85
CA GLY A 73 28.14 -18.41 -1.53
C GLY A 73 28.70 -16.98 -1.61
N ILE A 74 29.71 -16.74 -2.46
CA ILE A 74 30.24 -15.39 -2.71
C ILE A 74 29.16 -14.50 -3.36
N VAL A 75 28.44 -15.01 -4.35
CA VAL A 75 27.34 -14.26 -5.01
C VAL A 75 26.23 -13.95 -4.00
N LEU A 76 25.82 -14.93 -3.21
CA LEU A 76 24.81 -14.73 -2.16
C LEU A 76 25.24 -13.63 -1.17
N MET A 77 26.50 -13.69 -0.70
CA MET A 77 27.06 -12.68 0.20
C MET A 77 27.13 -11.31 -0.46
N ALA A 78 27.51 -11.24 -1.74
CA ALA A 78 27.55 -9.98 -2.48
C ALA A 78 26.15 -9.34 -2.60
N VAL A 79 25.12 -10.14 -2.92
CA VAL A 79 23.74 -9.67 -2.96
C VAL A 79 23.28 -9.14 -1.59
N LEU A 80 23.59 -9.87 -0.51
CA LEU A 80 23.27 -9.42 0.85
C LEU A 80 24.01 -8.14 1.22
N LEU A 81 25.28 -8.00 0.86
CA LEU A 81 26.07 -6.79 1.11
C LEU A 81 25.52 -5.58 0.34
N VAL A 82 25.16 -5.75 -0.93
CA VAL A 82 24.55 -4.67 -1.73
C VAL A 82 23.20 -4.25 -1.13
N PHE A 83 22.38 -5.22 -0.72
CA PHE A 83 21.10 -4.94 -0.06
C PHE A 83 21.30 -4.18 1.27
N ALA A 84 22.21 -4.65 2.13
CA ALA A 84 22.49 -4.00 3.41
C ALA A 84 23.10 -2.60 3.23
N ALA A 85 24.10 -2.47 2.35
CA ALA A 85 24.69 -1.16 2.05
C ALA A 85 23.66 -0.21 1.43
N GLY A 86 22.85 -0.70 0.48
CA GLY A 86 21.75 0.08 -0.10
C GLY A 86 20.74 0.55 0.95
N SER A 87 20.38 -0.30 1.92
CA SER A 87 19.48 0.07 3.00
C SER A 87 20.06 1.15 3.91
N ILE A 88 21.32 1.02 4.30
CA ILE A 88 22.01 2.01 5.16
C ILE A 88 22.18 3.35 4.41
N LEU A 89 22.69 3.30 3.17
CA LEU A 89 22.92 4.49 2.36
C LEU A 89 21.62 5.21 1.95
N SER A 90 20.48 4.51 1.97
CA SER A 90 19.16 5.09 1.72
C SER A 90 18.46 5.60 2.98
N SER A 91 19.05 5.43 4.16
CA SER A 91 18.38 5.72 5.44
C SER A 91 18.42 7.21 5.81
N PRO A 92 17.53 7.66 6.73
CA PRO A 92 17.60 9.00 7.30
C PRO A 92 18.89 9.28 8.08
N ILE A 93 19.61 8.23 8.53
CA ILE A 93 20.92 8.37 9.21
C ILE A 93 21.91 9.11 8.31
N VAL A 94 21.95 8.75 7.04
CA VAL A 94 22.89 9.30 6.05
C VAL A 94 22.31 10.53 5.35
N ASN A 95 20.99 10.54 5.13
CA ASN A 95 20.31 11.49 4.23
C ASN A 95 19.30 12.39 4.95
N ALA A 96 19.51 12.72 6.23
CA ALA A 96 18.54 13.48 7.04
C ALA A 96 18.00 14.73 6.33
N LYS A 97 18.85 15.51 5.68
CA LYS A 97 18.45 16.72 4.94
C LYS A 97 17.53 16.41 3.75
N GLN A 98 17.80 15.34 3.01
CA GLN A 98 16.97 14.95 1.86
C GLN A 98 15.60 14.46 2.31
N TYR A 99 15.55 13.68 3.41
CA TYR A 99 14.29 13.24 4.02
C TYR A 99 13.45 14.39 4.55
N ARG A 100 14.11 15.38 5.19
CA ARG A 100 13.43 16.59 5.67
C ARG A 100 12.75 17.36 4.54
N ASN A 101 13.31 17.33 3.33
CA ASN A 101 12.84 18.08 2.17
C ASN A 101 11.96 17.25 1.22
N LEU A 102 11.36 16.14 1.67
CA LEU A 102 10.45 15.35 0.84
C LEU A 102 9.12 16.05 0.58
N LEU A 103 8.65 16.87 1.55
CA LEU A 103 7.48 17.72 1.41
C LEU A 103 7.90 19.18 1.41
N THR A 104 7.19 19.99 0.64
CA THR A 104 7.21 21.45 0.78
C THR A 104 6.17 21.83 1.82
N ILE A 105 6.60 22.49 2.90
CA ILE A 105 5.73 22.96 3.98
C ILE A 105 5.64 24.48 3.89
N GLU A 106 4.43 25.01 3.92
CA GLU A 106 4.14 26.41 4.04
C GLU A 106 3.53 26.69 5.42
N GLU A 107 4.09 27.67 6.14
CA GLU A 107 3.52 28.13 7.39
C GLU A 107 2.46 29.19 7.06
N ARG A 108 1.25 28.99 7.58
CA ARG A 108 0.10 29.86 7.32
C ARG A 108 -0.66 30.15 8.61
N ASP A 109 -1.45 31.22 8.59
CA ASP A 109 -2.38 31.53 9.67
C ASP A 109 -3.68 30.78 9.47
N PHE A 110 -4.06 29.96 10.47
CA PHE A 110 -5.26 29.16 10.41
C PHE A 110 -6.54 30.00 10.21
N SER A 111 -6.59 31.18 10.83
CA SER A 111 -7.77 32.03 10.77
C SER A 111 -7.95 32.76 9.43
N GLU A 112 -6.87 32.90 8.66
CA GLU A 112 -6.90 33.55 7.34
C GLU A 112 -7.16 32.57 6.21
N ASP A 113 -6.61 31.34 6.32
CA ASP A 113 -6.63 30.35 5.24
C ASP A 113 -7.79 29.36 5.34
N ILE A 114 -8.30 29.08 6.57
CA ILE A 114 -9.42 28.14 6.75
C ILE A 114 -10.72 28.91 6.74
N GLN A 115 -11.48 28.78 5.65
CA GLN A 115 -12.82 29.32 5.55
C GLN A 115 -13.74 28.62 6.57
N PRO A 116 -14.74 29.36 7.15
CA PRO A 116 -15.73 28.74 7.99
C PRO A 116 -16.45 27.61 7.25
N VAL A 117 -16.26 26.38 7.70
CA VAL A 117 -16.89 25.20 7.09
C VAL A 117 -18.34 25.12 7.56
N ASN A 118 -19.25 24.84 6.63
CA ASN A 118 -20.63 24.57 6.99
C ASN A 118 -20.69 23.28 7.83
N PHE A 119 -21.43 23.29 8.94
CA PHE A 119 -21.59 22.10 9.80
C PHE A 119 -22.08 20.87 9.05
N SER A 120 -22.84 21.04 7.97
CA SER A 120 -23.29 19.94 7.11
C SER A 120 -22.18 19.29 6.26
N GLN A 121 -20.98 19.86 6.25
CA GLN A 121 -19.81 19.37 5.50
C GLN A 121 -18.72 18.82 6.43
N ILE A 122 -18.90 18.92 7.76
CA ILE A 122 -17.94 18.40 8.73
C ILE A 122 -18.17 16.89 8.88
N PRO A 123 -17.20 16.05 8.53
CA PRO A 123 -17.32 14.62 8.71
C PRO A 123 -17.28 14.27 10.20
N LEU A 124 -18.38 13.80 10.74
CA LEU A 124 -18.52 13.42 12.15
C LEU A 124 -18.25 11.93 12.41
N LEU A 125 -18.09 11.14 11.34
CA LEU A 125 -18.01 9.69 11.42
C LEU A 125 -16.57 9.20 11.28
N ASP A 126 -16.01 8.62 12.34
CA ASP A 126 -14.74 7.91 12.29
C ASP A 126 -14.85 6.55 11.57
N LYS A 127 -13.70 5.89 11.35
CA LYS A 127 -13.67 4.61 10.65
C LYS A 127 -14.39 3.50 11.42
N ASP A 128 -14.22 3.42 12.73
CA ASP A 128 -14.75 2.34 13.56
C ASP A 128 -16.29 2.45 13.64
N SER A 129 -16.81 3.66 13.81
CA SER A 129 -18.25 3.94 13.74
C SER A 129 -18.83 3.60 12.36
N ALA A 130 -18.11 3.92 11.28
CA ALA A 130 -18.52 3.56 9.93
C ALA A 130 -18.60 2.03 9.74
N MET A 131 -17.63 1.27 10.28
CA MET A 131 -17.65 -0.19 10.24
C MET A 131 -18.88 -0.77 10.96
N ILE A 132 -19.27 -0.21 12.12
CA ILE A 132 -20.47 -0.62 12.84
C ILE A 132 -21.73 -0.37 12.00
N LEU A 133 -21.83 0.81 11.39
CA LEU A 133 -22.97 1.17 10.54
C LEU A 133 -23.07 0.28 9.29
N GLY A 134 -21.96 0.06 8.61
CA GLY A 134 -21.86 -0.82 7.45
C GLY A 134 -22.28 -2.26 7.77
N ASN A 135 -21.77 -2.83 8.85
CA ASN A 135 -22.13 -4.16 9.31
C ASN A 135 -23.62 -4.27 9.71
N ARG A 136 -24.17 -3.23 10.36
CA ARG A 136 -25.61 -3.17 10.68
C ARG A 136 -26.46 -3.15 9.40
N LYS A 137 -26.04 -2.36 8.41
CA LYS A 137 -26.72 -2.30 7.11
C LYS A 137 -26.70 -3.66 6.42
N MET A 138 -25.52 -4.31 6.37
CA MET A 138 -25.35 -5.65 5.79
C MET A 138 -26.21 -6.68 6.51
N GLY A 139 -26.28 -6.66 7.84
CA GLY A 139 -27.11 -7.56 8.64
C GLY A 139 -28.61 -7.44 8.34
N SER A 140 -29.08 -6.32 7.83
CA SER A 140 -30.48 -6.13 7.40
C SER A 140 -30.78 -6.69 6.00
N MET A 141 -29.77 -7.13 5.24
CA MET A 141 -29.88 -7.63 3.86
C MET A 141 -29.90 -9.15 3.83
N VAL A 142 -31.07 -9.75 4.05
CA VAL A 142 -31.25 -11.20 4.22
C VAL A 142 -30.75 -12.02 3.02
N ASP A 143 -30.89 -11.50 1.82
CA ASP A 143 -30.45 -12.14 0.57
C ASP A 143 -28.93 -12.13 0.36
N MET A 144 -28.19 -11.25 1.04
CA MET A 144 -26.76 -11.03 0.82
C MET A 144 -25.89 -11.36 2.04
N VAL A 145 -26.40 -11.20 3.27
CA VAL A 145 -25.64 -11.35 4.51
C VAL A 145 -25.01 -12.75 4.70
N SER A 146 -25.59 -13.78 4.11
CA SER A 146 -25.05 -15.14 4.15
C SER A 146 -23.93 -15.39 3.13
N GLN A 147 -23.72 -14.51 2.17
CA GLN A 147 -22.78 -14.64 1.06
C GLN A 147 -21.61 -13.67 1.15
N PHE A 148 -21.88 -12.46 1.67
CA PHE A 148 -20.94 -11.36 1.68
C PHE A 148 -20.82 -10.73 3.07
N GLU A 149 -19.66 -10.15 3.34
CA GLU A 149 -19.37 -9.30 4.48
C GLU A 149 -18.89 -7.93 3.98
N VAL A 150 -18.87 -6.93 4.85
CA VAL A 150 -18.32 -5.61 4.51
C VAL A 150 -16.82 -5.65 4.66
N SER A 151 -16.06 -5.12 3.70
CA SER A 151 -14.61 -4.99 3.80
C SER A 151 -14.20 -3.98 4.88
N ASP A 152 -13.04 -4.18 5.49
CA ASP A 152 -12.42 -3.22 6.40
C ASP A 152 -11.76 -2.04 5.66
N LEU A 153 -11.73 -2.07 4.32
CA LEU A 153 -11.19 -1.00 3.48
C LEU A 153 -12.23 0.11 3.28
N TYR A 154 -12.30 0.99 4.26
CA TYR A 154 -13.12 2.21 4.16
C TYR A 154 -12.29 3.36 3.62
N SER A 155 -12.66 3.89 2.45
CA SER A 155 -12.12 5.12 1.91
C SER A 155 -13.06 6.29 2.20
N GLN A 156 -12.50 7.38 2.65
CA GLN A 156 -13.23 8.65 2.69
C GLN A 156 -12.95 9.39 1.39
N ILE A 157 -14.00 9.85 0.74
CA ILE A 157 -13.96 10.58 -0.52
C ILE A 157 -14.93 11.75 -0.48
N ASN A 158 -14.75 12.70 -1.39
CA ASN A 158 -15.71 13.75 -1.66
C ASN A 158 -16.58 13.34 -2.86
N TYR A 159 -17.81 12.95 -2.62
CA TYR A 159 -18.73 12.53 -3.68
C TYR A 159 -19.89 13.51 -3.79
N GLN A 160 -19.98 14.19 -4.94
CA GLN A 160 -20.99 15.22 -5.18
C GLN A 160 -21.04 16.29 -4.07
N GLU A 161 -19.86 16.84 -3.74
CA GLU A 161 -19.64 17.87 -2.72
C GLU A 161 -20.01 17.43 -1.29
N LYS A 162 -20.09 16.12 -1.03
CA LYS A 162 -20.37 15.56 0.29
C LYS A 162 -19.27 14.60 0.75
N PRO A 163 -18.84 14.69 2.00
CA PRO A 163 -17.91 13.71 2.56
C PRO A 163 -18.66 12.37 2.77
N VAL A 164 -18.24 11.35 2.04
CA VAL A 164 -18.80 9.99 2.18
C VAL A 164 -17.68 8.99 2.46
N ARG A 165 -18.04 7.88 3.10
CA ARG A 165 -17.19 6.69 3.18
C ARG A 165 -17.73 5.61 2.28
N VAL A 166 -16.85 5.03 1.48
CA VAL A 166 -17.18 3.90 0.60
C VAL A 166 -16.34 2.69 0.97
N THR A 167 -16.92 1.51 0.85
CA THR A 167 -16.23 0.24 1.06
C THR A 167 -16.86 -0.85 0.22
N PRO A 168 -16.05 -1.74 -0.42
CA PRO A 168 -16.59 -2.88 -1.15
C PRO A 168 -17.12 -3.95 -0.20
N LEU A 169 -17.87 -4.89 -0.73
CA LEU A 169 -18.14 -6.15 -0.05
C LEU A 169 -17.03 -7.15 -0.34
N VAL A 170 -16.91 -8.14 0.54
CA VAL A 170 -16.02 -9.30 0.41
C VAL A 170 -16.83 -10.58 0.54
N TYR A 171 -16.32 -11.70 0.03
CA TYR A 171 -16.99 -12.99 0.23
C TYR A 171 -16.82 -13.47 1.68
N ALA A 172 -17.90 -13.88 2.32
CA ALA A 172 -17.92 -14.33 3.72
C ALA A 172 -17.03 -15.55 3.99
N SER A 173 -16.65 -16.31 2.97
CA SER A 173 -15.70 -17.42 3.06
C SER A 173 -15.18 -17.84 1.68
N PRO A 174 -14.09 -18.63 1.60
CA PRO A 174 -13.61 -19.19 0.33
C PRO A 174 -14.65 -20.04 -0.41
N ILE A 175 -15.53 -20.73 0.32
CA ILE A 175 -16.63 -21.49 -0.29
C ILE A 175 -17.65 -20.55 -0.92
N LYS A 176 -17.94 -19.42 -0.27
CA LYS A 176 -18.84 -18.39 -0.81
C LYS A 176 -18.26 -17.74 -2.06
N TRP A 177 -16.94 -17.50 -2.10
CA TRP A 177 -16.28 -17.09 -3.34
C TRP A 177 -16.47 -18.13 -4.45
N LEU A 178 -16.19 -19.41 -4.18
CA LEU A 178 -16.27 -20.47 -5.19
C LEU A 178 -17.67 -20.57 -5.82
N THR A 179 -18.72 -20.38 -5.02
CA THR A 179 -20.12 -20.44 -5.48
C THR A 179 -20.60 -19.17 -6.18
N ASN A 180 -20.05 -17.98 -5.85
CA ASN A 180 -20.50 -16.69 -6.35
C ASN A 180 -19.52 -16.02 -7.35
N GLN A 181 -18.32 -16.57 -7.57
CA GLN A 181 -17.29 -15.95 -8.42
C GLN A 181 -17.74 -15.66 -9.87
N SER A 182 -18.70 -16.42 -10.40
CA SER A 182 -19.25 -16.19 -11.74
C SER A 182 -20.12 -14.94 -11.79
N GLN A 183 -20.81 -14.63 -10.70
CA GLN A 183 -21.69 -13.46 -10.58
C GLN A 183 -20.86 -12.21 -10.16
N GLY A 184 -19.83 -12.36 -9.34
CA GLY A 184 -19.04 -11.26 -8.76
C GLY A 184 -19.71 -10.64 -7.55
N ILE A 185 -19.16 -9.51 -7.08
CA ILE A 185 -19.66 -8.77 -5.91
C ILE A 185 -20.69 -7.73 -6.39
N PRO A 186 -21.97 -7.83 -5.96
CA PRO A 186 -23.06 -7.10 -6.59
C PRO A 186 -23.28 -5.67 -6.07
N ALA A 187 -22.56 -5.24 -5.04
CA ALA A 187 -22.81 -3.97 -4.37
C ALA A 187 -21.59 -3.47 -3.58
N TYR A 188 -21.62 -2.22 -3.17
CA TYR A 188 -20.75 -1.63 -2.17
C TYR A 188 -21.56 -0.86 -1.12
N ILE A 189 -20.95 -0.56 0.02
CA ILE A 189 -21.55 0.28 1.06
C ILE A 189 -21.08 1.72 0.85
N MET A 190 -22.01 2.66 0.97
CA MET A 190 -21.75 4.10 1.02
C MET A 190 -22.40 4.69 2.27
N ILE A 191 -21.66 5.50 3.00
CA ILE A 191 -22.09 6.13 4.24
C ILE A 191 -21.86 7.64 4.13
N ASP A 192 -22.91 8.43 4.24
CA ASP A 192 -22.81 9.87 4.39
C ASP A 192 -22.23 10.18 5.78
N MET A 193 -21.11 10.91 5.81
CA MET A 193 -20.37 11.14 7.05
C MET A 193 -20.97 12.23 7.92
N THR A 194 -21.91 12.99 7.40
CA THR A 194 -22.60 14.08 8.14
C THR A 194 -23.92 13.60 8.73
N THR A 195 -24.70 12.86 7.95
CA THR A 195 -26.01 12.35 8.38
C THR A 195 -25.95 10.94 8.96
N GLN A 196 -24.84 10.20 8.72
CA GLN A 196 -24.66 8.79 9.05
C GLN A 196 -25.59 7.84 8.27
N ASP A 197 -26.28 8.35 7.24
CA ASP A 197 -27.13 7.52 6.38
C ASP A 197 -26.27 6.50 5.65
N THR A 198 -26.63 5.23 5.83
CA THR A 198 -25.90 4.10 5.28
C THR A 198 -26.71 3.42 4.19
N SER A 199 -26.18 3.38 2.99
CA SER A 199 -26.81 2.76 1.83
C SER A 199 -25.98 1.59 1.30
N LEU A 200 -26.67 0.55 0.82
CA LEU A 200 -26.11 -0.49 -0.02
C LEU A 200 -26.39 -0.12 -1.47
N VAL A 201 -25.36 0.27 -2.19
CA VAL A 201 -25.47 0.65 -3.60
C VAL A 201 -25.33 -0.59 -4.46
N LYS A 202 -26.45 -1.03 -5.05
CA LYS A 202 -26.46 -2.17 -5.98
C LYS A 202 -25.93 -1.73 -7.34
N LEU A 203 -25.10 -2.57 -7.94
CA LEU A 203 -24.42 -2.32 -9.19
C LEU A 203 -25.10 -3.09 -10.34
N ASP A 204 -25.31 -2.45 -11.47
CA ASP A 204 -25.77 -3.11 -12.71
C ASP A 204 -24.74 -4.11 -13.24
N LYS A 205 -23.45 -3.75 -13.13
CA LYS A 205 -22.31 -4.63 -13.41
C LYS A 205 -21.57 -4.91 -12.12
N PRO A 206 -21.39 -6.18 -11.72
CA PRO A 206 -20.76 -6.52 -10.46
C PRO A 206 -19.28 -6.19 -10.45
N ILE A 207 -18.70 -5.99 -9.26
CA ILE A 207 -17.25 -5.92 -9.06
C ILE A 207 -16.69 -7.32 -9.32
N ARG A 208 -15.68 -7.40 -10.18
CA ARG A 208 -14.98 -8.64 -10.55
C ARG A 208 -13.50 -8.65 -10.20
N TYR A 209 -12.94 -7.48 -9.90
CA TYR A 209 -11.56 -7.29 -9.49
C TYR A 209 -11.56 -6.66 -8.12
N SER A 210 -11.12 -7.40 -7.12
CA SER A 210 -11.07 -6.93 -5.74
C SER A 210 -10.00 -7.68 -4.94
N GLU A 211 -9.75 -7.23 -3.72
CA GLU A 211 -8.89 -7.94 -2.77
C GLU A 211 -9.48 -9.30 -2.35
N ALA A 212 -10.82 -9.41 -2.34
CA ALA A 212 -11.53 -10.62 -1.96
C ALA A 212 -11.57 -11.68 -3.08
N GLU A 213 -11.22 -11.30 -4.30
CA GLU A 213 -11.12 -12.23 -5.42
C GLU A 213 -9.83 -13.04 -5.34
N TYR A 214 -9.88 -14.26 -5.89
CA TYR A 214 -8.73 -15.15 -5.98
C TYR A 214 -8.16 -15.18 -7.41
N LEU A 215 -7.02 -15.86 -7.54
CA LEU A 215 -6.32 -16.05 -8.80
C LEU A 215 -6.08 -14.71 -9.52
N ASN A 216 -6.36 -14.62 -10.80
CA ASN A 216 -6.07 -13.45 -11.63
C ASN A 216 -7.04 -12.28 -11.43
N ARG A 217 -8.16 -12.48 -10.73
CA ARG A 217 -9.09 -11.41 -10.37
C ARG A 217 -8.73 -10.72 -9.05
N ASN A 218 -7.82 -11.30 -8.26
CA ASN A 218 -7.28 -10.58 -7.13
C ASN A 218 -6.58 -9.32 -7.62
N ILE A 219 -6.99 -8.15 -7.12
CA ILE A 219 -6.55 -6.85 -7.62
C ILE A 219 -5.03 -6.68 -7.59
N TYR A 220 -4.35 -7.17 -6.54
CA TYR A 220 -2.91 -7.07 -6.43
C TYR A 220 -2.17 -7.89 -7.50
N ARG A 221 -2.68 -9.10 -7.84
CA ARG A 221 -2.12 -9.91 -8.93
C ARG A 221 -2.43 -9.31 -10.29
N HIS A 222 -3.66 -8.82 -10.46
CA HIS A 222 -4.09 -8.15 -11.68
C HIS A 222 -3.16 -6.97 -11.99
N LEU A 223 -2.95 -6.08 -11.04
CA LEU A 223 -2.02 -4.95 -11.15
C LEU A 223 -0.58 -5.41 -11.41
N ARG A 224 -0.09 -6.42 -10.67
CA ARG A 224 1.28 -6.92 -10.83
C ARG A 224 1.55 -7.47 -12.22
N PHE A 225 0.60 -8.18 -12.84
CA PHE A 225 0.77 -8.74 -14.17
C PHE A 225 0.63 -7.71 -15.29
N HIS A 226 -0.08 -6.59 -15.06
CA HIS A 226 -0.14 -5.48 -16.00
C HIS A 226 1.05 -4.50 -15.84
N TYR A 227 1.47 -4.28 -14.59
CA TYR A 227 2.56 -3.35 -14.24
C TYR A 227 3.65 -4.05 -13.42
N PRO A 228 4.43 -4.96 -14.02
CA PRO A 228 5.37 -5.82 -13.30
C PRO A 228 6.48 -5.07 -12.57
N THR A 229 6.80 -3.84 -12.99
CA THR A 229 7.87 -3.02 -12.42
C THR A 229 7.38 -1.97 -11.42
N TYR A 230 6.07 -1.73 -11.32
CA TYR A 230 5.52 -0.71 -10.42
C TYR A 230 5.49 -1.20 -8.97
N ILE A 231 5.87 -0.33 -8.05
CA ILE A 231 5.77 -0.60 -6.61
C ILE A 231 4.53 0.14 -6.14
N PHE A 232 3.43 -0.59 -6.02
CA PHE A 232 2.18 -0.02 -5.52
C PHE A 232 2.26 0.23 -4.02
N ASP A 233 1.66 1.35 -3.60
CA ASP A 233 1.38 1.67 -2.20
C ASP A 233 0.03 1.06 -1.78
N GLN A 234 -0.51 1.50 -0.65
CA GLN A 234 -1.83 1.09 -0.18
C GLN A 234 -2.89 1.52 -1.20
N LEU A 235 -3.67 0.55 -1.66
CA LEU A 235 -4.78 0.78 -2.56
C LEU A 235 -5.97 1.36 -1.79
N SER A 236 -6.72 2.26 -2.44
CA SER A 236 -8.03 2.71 -1.95
C SER A 236 -9.14 2.31 -2.90
N PHE A 237 -10.32 2.05 -2.33
CA PHE A 237 -11.54 1.82 -3.08
C PHE A 237 -12.29 3.13 -3.18
N GLU A 238 -12.54 3.63 -4.38
CA GLU A 238 -13.22 4.90 -4.63
C GLU A 238 -14.29 4.72 -5.72
N ILE A 239 -15.12 5.72 -5.90
CA ILE A 239 -16.13 5.74 -6.96
C ILE A 239 -15.99 7.03 -7.78
N ASP A 240 -16.20 6.93 -9.08
CA ASP A 240 -16.25 8.11 -9.94
C ASP A 240 -17.59 8.88 -9.75
N ASP A 241 -17.73 10.02 -10.40
CA ASP A 241 -18.94 10.88 -10.33
C ASP A 241 -20.25 10.17 -10.72
N ASN A 242 -20.13 9.05 -11.43
CA ASN A 242 -21.27 8.20 -11.83
C ASN A 242 -21.54 7.06 -10.85
N GLY A 243 -20.76 6.94 -9.77
CA GLY A 243 -20.82 5.85 -8.80
C GLY A 243 -20.17 4.54 -9.30
N THR A 244 -19.36 4.58 -10.35
CA THR A 244 -18.61 3.41 -10.83
C THR A 244 -17.44 3.13 -9.90
N PRO A 245 -17.27 1.88 -9.42
CA PRO A 245 -16.20 1.56 -8.49
C PRO A 245 -14.85 1.39 -9.17
N TYR A 246 -13.83 1.99 -8.56
CA TYR A 246 -12.42 1.91 -8.95
C TYR A 246 -11.52 1.55 -7.79
N TRP A 247 -10.39 0.95 -8.12
CA TRP A 247 -9.23 0.87 -7.26
C TRP A 247 -8.26 1.98 -7.65
N VAL A 248 -8.00 2.89 -6.73
CA VAL A 248 -6.96 3.90 -6.86
C VAL A 248 -5.67 3.29 -6.32
N CYS A 249 -4.66 3.21 -7.17
CA CYS A 249 -3.45 2.45 -6.93
C CYS A 249 -2.22 3.35 -7.05
N PRO A 250 -1.81 4.03 -5.95
CA PRO A 250 -0.64 4.89 -5.96
C PRO A 250 0.64 4.11 -6.25
N VAL A 251 1.52 4.68 -7.06
CA VAL A 251 2.80 4.07 -7.44
C VAL A 251 3.94 4.80 -6.74
N ARG A 252 4.64 4.09 -5.86
CA ARG A 252 5.79 4.62 -5.14
C ARG A 252 6.96 4.93 -6.06
N LYS A 253 7.57 6.07 -5.84
CA LYS A 253 8.84 6.48 -6.38
C LYS A 253 9.82 6.66 -5.22
N TYR A 254 11.01 6.09 -5.34
CA TYR A 254 12.09 6.29 -4.37
C TYR A 254 13.06 7.34 -4.88
N THR A 255 13.38 8.33 -4.07
CA THR A 255 14.20 9.49 -4.46
C THR A 255 15.56 9.52 -3.77
N ILE A 256 15.78 8.67 -2.77
CA ILE A 256 17.00 8.61 -1.95
C ILE A 256 17.58 7.20 -1.97
N GLY A 257 18.64 6.99 -2.73
CA GLY A 257 19.32 5.70 -2.83
C GLY A 257 18.40 4.58 -3.35
N LEU A 258 18.60 3.34 -2.87
CA LEU A 258 17.83 2.19 -3.35
C LEU A 258 16.43 2.10 -2.72
N PHE A 259 16.28 2.44 -1.43
CA PHE A 259 15.07 2.13 -0.68
C PHE A 259 14.49 3.32 0.12
N GLY A 260 15.02 4.52 -0.07
CA GLY A 260 14.69 5.70 0.71
C GLY A 260 13.95 6.78 -0.04
N GLY A 261 13.39 7.75 0.71
CA GLY A 261 12.71 8.91 0.15
C GLY A 261 11.47 8.52 -0.66
N ALA A 262 10.62 7.65 -0.09
CA ALA A 262 9.39 7.24 -0.75
C ALA A 262 8.46 8.43 -0.95
N THR A 263 7.94 8.57 -2.18
CA THR A 263 6.90 9.52 -2.58
C THR A 263 6.03 8.85 -3.65
N ILE A 264 4.92 9.47 -4.02
CA ILE A 264 4.09 8.97 -5.12
C ILE A 264 4.52 9.67 -6.42
N GLY A 265 4.72 8.89 -7.45
CA GLY A 265 5.12 9.41 -8.77
C GLY A 265 4.00 9.34 -9.81
N ARG A 266 3.09 8.40 -9.66
CA ARG A 266 2.00 8.10 -10.59
C ARG A 266 0.85 7.44 -9.84
N VAL A 267 -0.32 7.39 -10.48
CA VAL A 267 -1.49 6.67 -9.98
C VAL A 267 -2.05 5.79 -11.10
N VAL A 268 -2.31 4.53 -10.81
CA VAL A 268 -3.06 3.64 -11.71
C VAL A 268 -4.49 3.54 -11.21
N LEU A 269 -5.45 3.84 -12.06
CA LEU A 269 -6.86 3.64 -11.80
C LEU A 269 -7.30 2.34 -12.45
N CYS A 270 -7.82 1.41 -11.67
CA CYS A 270 -8.32 0.13 -12.15
C CYS A 270 -9.82 0.03 -11.91
N ASN A 271 -10.61 -0.03 -12.99
CA ASN A 271 -12.05 -0.22 -12.90
C ASN A 271 -12.34 -1.58 -12.24
N ALA A 272 -13.02 -1.57 -11.11
CA ALA A 272 -13.26 -2.77 -10.31
C ALA A 272 -14.23 -3.77 -10.99
N GLN A 273 -15.02 -3.32 -11.96
CA GLN A 273 -15.96 -4.14 -12.73
C GLN A 273 -15.30 -4.83 -13.93
N THR A 274 -14.53 -4.07 -14.72
CA THR A 274 -13.94 -4.54 -15.98
C THR A 274 -12.50 -5.01 -15.87
N GLY A 275 -11.75 -4.51 -14.88
CA GLY A 275 -10.31 -4.72 -14.73
C GLY A 275 -9.48 -3.84 -15.67
N GLU A 276 -10.08 -2.93 -16.41
CA GLU A 276 -9.34 -1.96 -17.21
C GLU A 276 -8.54 -1.04 -16.32
N CYS A 277 -7.25 -0.93 -16.59
CA CYS A 277 -6.32 -0.12 -15.82
C CYS A 277 -5.77 1.02 -16.68
N GLN A 278 -5.79 2.24 -16.14
CA GLN A 278 -5.24 3.43 -16.78
C GLN A 278 -4.20 4.06 -15.86
N ASP A 279 -3.09 4.50 -16.44
CA ASP A 279 -1.91 5.03 -15.73
C ASP A 279 -1.82 6.55 -15.93
N TYR A 280 -1.82 7.29 -14.83
CA TYR A 280 -1.82 8.75 -14.82
C TYR A 280 -0.60 9.32 -14.11
N THR A 281 -0.13 10.48 -14.56
CA THR A 281 0.69 11.34 -13.69
C THR A 281 -0.21 11.97 -12.63
N LEU A 282 0.35 12.43 -11.52
CA LEU A 282 -0.45 13.12 -10.49
C LEU A 282 -1.20 14.33 -11.02
N LYS A 283 -0.62 15.04 -12.02
CA LYS A 283 -1.21 16.25 -12.62
C LYS A 283 -2.40 15.93 -13.54
N ASP A 284 -2.37 14.77 -14.20
CA ASP A 284 -3.39 14.37 -15.18
C ASP A 284 -4.45 13.44 -14.54
N CYS A 285 -4.34 13.20 -13.23
CA CYS A 285 -5.27 12.36 -12.49
C CYS A 285 -6.67 13.00 -12.51
N PRO A 286 -7.75 12.24 -12.78
CA PRO A 286 -9.12 12.76 -12.77
C PRO A 286 -9.50 13.43 -11.45
N GLU A 287 -10.37 14.44 -11.53
CA GLU A 287 -10.74 15.27 -10.36
C GLU A 287 -11.46 14.50 -9.26
N TRP A 288 -12.20 13.47 -9.60
CA TRP A 288 -12.88 12.62 -8.62
C TRP A 288 -11.95 11.72 -7.78
N VAL A 289 -10.66 11.66 -8.08
CA VAL A 289 -9.69 10.86 -7.31
C VAL A 289 -9.20 11.66 -6.11
N ASP A 290 -9.58 11.24 -4.93
CA ASP A 290 -9.28 11.94 -3.68
C ASP A 290 -7.99 11.45 -3.01
N ARG A 291 -7.60 10.20 -3.22
CA ARG A 291 -6.51 9.55 -2.46
C ARG A 291 -5.35 9.12 -3.36
N ALA A 292 -4.89 10.04 -4.20
CA ALA A 292 -3.69 9.82 -5.02
C ALA A 292 -2.43 9.65 -4.16
N ASN A 293 -2.35 10.35 -3.01
CA ASN A 293 -1.27 10.24 -2.03
C ASN A 293 -1.82 9.64 -0.73
N PRO A 294 -1.32 8.45 -0.28
CA PRO A 294 -1.75 7.85 0.97
C PRO A 294 -1.42 8.71 2.19
N ALA A 295 -2.38 8.89 3.10
CA ALA A 295 -2.22 9.72 4.28
C ALA A 295 -1.04 9.32 5.17
N ASP A 296 -0.84 8.00 5.37
CA ASP A 296 0.28 7.50 6.18
C ASP A 296 1.65 7.92 5.62
N LEU A 297 1.78 7.92 4.28
CA LEU A 297 3.01 8.37 3.62
C LEU A 297 3.23 9.87 3.83
N LEU A 298 2.18 10.67 3.67
CA LEU A 298 2.24 12.13 3.86
C LEU A 298 2.58 12.50 5.31
N ILE A 299 1.93 11.87 6.28
CA ILE A 299 2.23 12.04 7.70
C ILE A 299 3.66 11.62 8.03
N GLN A 300 4.15 10.51 7.47
CA GLN A 300 5.54 10.09 7.64
C GLN A 300 6.52 11.13 7.07
N GLN A 301 6.24 11.69 5.90
CA GLN A 301 7.07 12.74 5.29
C GLN A 301 7.05 14.02 6.12
N TYR A 302 5.88 14.40 6.67
CA TYR A 302 5.77 15.50 7.62
C TYR A 302 6.61 15.25 8.89
N ASN A 303 6.57 14.05 9.44
CA ASN A 303 7.37 13.69 10.60
C ASN A 303 8.88 13.73 10.31
N TYR A 304 9.32 13.41 9.10
CA TYR A 304 10.71 13.66 8.69
C TYR A 304 11.04 15.14 8.66
N TYR A 305 10.16 15.98 8.14
CA TYR A 305 10.34 17.43 8.14
C TYR A 305 10.51 17.97 9.55
N GLY A 306 9.61 17.62 10.48
CA GLY A 306 9.60 18.15 11.84
C GLY A 306 10.69 17.57 12.74
N THR A 307 11.04 16.29 12.59
CA THR A 307 12.03 15.65 13.50
C THR A 307 13.47 15.82 13.04
N LEU A 308 13.73 15.91 11.74
CA LEU A 308 15.09 16.00 11.19
C LEU A 308 15.62 17.42 11.05
N VAL A 309 15.03 18.39 11.73
CA VAL A 309 15.35 19.84 11.64
C VAL A 309 16.83 20.15 11.90
N HIS A 310 17.49 19.45 12.82
CA HIS A 310 18.92 19.55 13.12
C HIS A 310 19.66 18.24 12.84
N GLY A 311 19.19 17.44 11.90
CA GLY A 311 19.78 16.17 11.48
C GLY A 311 19.39 14.97 12.36
N TYR A 312 19.84 13.77 11.93
CA TYR A 312 19.44 12.51 12.55
C TYR A 312 19.85 12.38 14.01
N ILE A 313 21.07 12.78 14.36
CA ILE A 313 21.55 12.66 15.74
C ILE A 313 20.69 13.49 16.70
N ASN A 314 20.31 14.70 16.29
CA ASN A 314 19.42 15.53 17.10
C ASN A 314 18.03 14.89 17.27
N SER A 315 17.49 14.25 16.23
CA SER A 315 16.17 13.62 16.31
C SER A 315 16.10 12.48 17.34
N ILE A 316 17.21 11.85 17.66
CA ILE A 316 17.30 10.74 18.63
C ILE A 316 17.66 11.23 20.04
N PHE A 317 18.68 12.05 20.17
CA PHE A 317 19.27 12.38 21.47
C PHE A 317 18.90 13.79 21.97
N GLY A 318 19.07 14.80 21.15
CA GLY A 318 18.88 16.20 21.58
C GLY A 318 17.44 16.66 21.49
N GLN A 319 16.74 16.24 20.48
CA GLN A 319 15.33 16.54 20.15
C GLN A 319 14.99 18.05 20.16
N LYS A 320 16.03 18.90 20.02
CA LYS A 320 15.87 20.35 20.05
C LYS A 320 15.11 20.82 18.81
N GLY A 321 13.99 21.52 19.02
CA GLY A 321 13.15 22.03 17.95
C GLY A 321 12.44 20.94 17.12
N CYS A 322 12.41 19.70 17.61
CA CYS A 322 11.75 18.60 16.91
C CYS A 322 10.24 18.65 17.18
N LEU A 323 9.49 18.55 16.10
CA LEU A 323 8.03 18.45 16.07
C LEU A 323 7.62 17.13 15.40
N LYS A 324 6.47 16.59 15.76
CA LYS A 324 5.84 15.45 15.09
C LYS A 324 4.33 15.59 15.11
N SER A 325 3.66 14.82 14.26
CA SER A 325 2.21 14.66 14.31
C SER A 325 1.78 14.03 15.64
N THR A 326 0.60 14.38 16.12
CA THR A 326 -0.08 13.62 17.18
C THR A 326 -0.47 12.24 16.67
N ASP A 327 -0.82 11.32 17.58
CA ASP A 327 -1.29 10.00 17.21
C ASP A 327 -2.65 10.09 16.52
N GLY A 328 -2.76 9.43 15.37
CA GLY A 328 -3.94 9.47 14.52
C GLY A 328 -4.04 10.73 13.65
N TYR A 329 -4.94 10.67 12.71
CA TYR A 329 -5.29 11.78 11.81
C TYR A 329 -6.74 11.64 11.36
N ASN A 330 -7.32 12.75 10.91
CA ASN A 330 -8.65 12.78 10.33
C ASN A 330 -8.60 13.41 8.93
N TYR A 331 -9.73 13.39 8.27
CA TYR A 331 -9.87 13.95 6.94
C TYR A 331 -10.88 15.10 6.94
N MET A 332 -10.65 16.07 6.09
CA MET A 332 -11.53 17.20 5.85
C MET A 332 -11.65 17.44 4.35
N ALA A 333 -12.87 17.63 3.86
CA ALA A 333 -13.07 18.08 2.49
C ALA A 333 -12.87 19.59 2.42
N MET A 334 -11.98 20.05 1.55
CA MET A 334 -11.73 21.46 1.26
C MET A 334 -11.43 21.61 -0.22
N GLU A 335 -12.00 22.64 -0.87
CA GLU A 335 -11.73 22.97 -2.27
C GLU A 335 -11.89 21.78 -3.23
N ASP A 336 -12.91 20.94 -2.98
CA ASP A 336 -13.24 19.73 -3.72
C ASP A 336 -12.23 18.56 -3.56
N ASP A 337 -11.24 18.69 -2.68
CA ASP A 337 -10.25 17.66 -2.37
C ASP A 337 -10.41 17.13 -0.94
N VAL A 338 -9.88 15.94 -0.69
CA VAL A 338 -9.75 15.37 0.66
C VAL A 338 -8.37 15.69 1.24
N TRP A 339 -8.38 16.45 2.32
CA TRP A 339 -7.19 16.83 3.08
C TRP A 339 -7.07 15.97 4.34
N VAL A 340 -5.88 15.44 4.58
CA VAL A 340 -5.57 14.84 5.88
C VAL A 340 -5.12 15.93 6.84
N TYR A 341 -5.64 15.92 8.07
CA TYR A 341 -5.20 16.83 9.12
C TYR A 341 -4.88 16.10 10.41
N THR A 342 -3.91 16.59 11.13
CA THR A 342 -3.50 16.10 12.44
C THR A 342 -2.92 17.23 13.28
N GLY A 343 -2.97 17.07 14.60
CA GLY A 343 -2.26 17.97 15.51
C GLY A 343 -0.76 17.82 15.40
N VAL A 344 -0.05 18.84 15.83
CA VAL A 344 1.40 18.88 15.91
C VAL A 344 1.83 19.05 17.37
N THR A 345 2.78 18.23 17.82
CA THR A 345 3.31 18.26 19.18
C THR A 345 4.84 18.18 19.19
N SER A 346 5.44 18.59 20.30
CA SER A 346 6.86 18.36 20.55
C SER A 346 7.14 16.86 20.77
N VAL A 347 8.31 16.37 20.37
CA VAL A 347 8.75 14.99 20.60
C VAL A 347 9.18 14.74 22.05
N SER A 348 9.48 15.77 22.84
CA SER A 348 10.02 15.67 24.20
C SER A 348 8.95 15.75 25.27
N GLY A 349 8.14 14.69 25.40
CA GLY A 349 7.28 14.47 26.57
C GLY A 349 6.14 15.46 26.84
N ASP A 350 6.11 16.59 26.14
CA ASP A 350 4.99 17.53 26.18
C ASP A 350 3.90 17.06 25.21
N GLN A 351 2.72 16.85 25.75
CA GLN A 351 1.55 16.42 24.98
C GLN A 351 0.70 17.60 24.50
N SER A 352 1.18 18.83 24.70
CA SER A 352 0.48 20.02 24.24
C SER A 352 0.50 20.11 22.71
N ASN A 353 -0.67 20.32 22.14
CA ASN A 353 -0.78 20.61 20.72
C ASN A 353 -0.25 22.03 20.44
N VAL A 354 0.79 22.14 19.63
CA VAL A 354 1.42 23.42 19.28
C VAL A 354 0.96 23.96 17.93
N GLY A 355 0.18 23.20 17.18
CA GLY A 355 -0.34 23.58 15.88
C GLY A 355 -1.05 22.43 15.18
N PHE A 356 -1.41 22.64 13.94
CA PHE A 356 -2.02 21.65 13.07
C PHE A 356 -1.27 21.59 11.75
N VAL A 357 -1.33 20.45 11.11
CA VAL A 357 -0.89 20.31 9.72
C VAL A 357 -2.03 19.77 8.88
N LEU A 358 -2.22 20.36 7.71
CA LEU A 358 -3.15 19.95 6.68
C LEU A 358 -2.36 19.60 5.45
N ILE A 359 -2.66 18.44 4.84
CA ILE A 359 -1.94 17.97 3.66
C ILE A 359 -2.96 17.47 2.65
N ASN A 360 -2.92 18.04 1.44
CA ASN A 360 -3.75 17.58 0.34
C ASN A 360 -3.30 16.18 -0.10
N GLN A 361 -4.22 15.25 -0.27
CA GLN A 361 -3.96 13.88 -0.73
C GLN A 361 -3.94 13.73 -2.26
N ARG A 362 -4.19 14.80 -2.99
CA ARG A 362 -4.21 14.82 -4.45
C ARG A 362 -2.96 15.37 -5.15
#